data_fcf7a7b5a1d13d82a1a33ce03fd85d30
#
_entry.id   fcf7a7b5a1d13d82a1a33ce03fd85d30
#
_cell.length_a   1.000
_cell.length_b   1.000
_cell.length_c   1.000
_cell.angle_alpha   90.00
_cell.angle_beta   90.00
_cell.angle_gamma   90.00
#
_symmetry.space_group_name_H-M   'P 1'
#
loop_
_entity.id
_entity.type
_entity.pdbx_description
1 polymer ?
#
loop_
_entity_poly.entity_id
_entity_poly.type
_entity_poly.pdbx_seq_one_letter_code
_entity_poly.pdbx_strand_id
1 'polypeptide(L)'
;PALVIHEYGHGIQMRAHGMRVRSFGLLIASMIPIGAFAEPEMKEISQAPIRERMRTYAAGPAVNIVFATLLTVALASTMMSIEPQNQGAYSPAIVVEGPAETAGLRPYDIIVNVENTSIESASDLQNALSLANANDVWLMTVLPYDNESKTWGEPIEIEIILADKYAHYLAMNSTPELLEALSYGKT
;
A
#
# COMPACT_ATOMS: atom_id res chain seq x y z
N PRO A 1 14.34 15.73 9.72
CA PRO A 1 13.92 15.74 11.13
C PRO A 1 14.65 14.72 11.98
N ALA A 2 14.72 13.44 11.56
CA ALA A 2 15.32 12.34 12.35
C ALA A 2 16.77 12.60 12.78
N LEU A 3 17.59 13.17 11.91
CA LEU A 3 18.99 13.51 12.22
C LEU A 3 19.09 14.56 13.33
N VAL A 4 18.25 15.60 13.28
CA VAL A 4 18.22 16.64 14.32
C VAL A 4 17.81 16.05 15.67
N ILE A 5 16.76 15.21 15.66
CA ILE A 5 16.26 14.52 16.86
C ILE A 5 17.33 13.61 17.43
N HIS A 6 18.08 12.91 16.58
CA HIS A 6 19.20 12.05 16.94
C HIS A 6 20.29 12.84 17.71
N GLU A 7 20.73 13.96 17.16
CA GLU A 7 21.74 14.81 17.80
C GLU A 7 21.25 15.44 19.10
N TYR A 8 19.95 15.81 19.16
CA TYR A 8 19.32 16.23 20.41
C TYR A 8 19.34 15.13 21.47
N GLY A 9 19.13 13.86 21.07
CA GLY A 9 19.23 12.71 21.98
C GLY A 9 20.59 12.66 22.67
N HIS A 10 21.67 12.77 21.90
CA HIS A 10 23.04 12.84 22.44
C HIS A 10 23.23 14.03 23.37
N GLY A 11 22.81 15.22 22.94
CA GLY A 11 22.95 16.45 23.70
C GLY A 11 22.20 16.44 25.04
N ILE A 12 20.96 15.96 25.05
CA ILE A 12 20.17 15.83 26.27
C ILE A 12 20.84 14.86 27.25
N GLN A 13 21.32 13.73 26.76
CA GLN A 13 21.95 12.72 27.60
C GLN A 13 23.30 13.21 28.17
N MET A 14 24.10 13.94 27.38
CA MET A 14 25.30 14.61 27.88
C MET A 14 24.97 15.57 29.03
N ARG A 15 23.97 16.42 28.84
CA ARG A 15 23.54 17.38 29.89
C ARG A 15 22.98 16.71 31.12
N ALA A 16 22.22 15.60 30.98
CA ALA A 16 21.68 14.83 32.08
C ALA A 16 22.78 14.21 32.97
N HIS A 17 23.95 13.93 32.41
CA HIS A 17 25.12 13.42 33.12
C HIS A 17 26.15 14.52 33.51
N GLY A 18 25.77 15.80 33.43
CA GLY A 18 26.59 16.92 33.80
C GLY A 18 27.69 17.27 32.79
N MET A 19 27.75 16.58 31.65
CA MET A 19 28.71 16.87 30.58
C MET A 19 28.24 18.09 29.76
N ARG A 20 29.20 18.94 29.38
CA ARG A 20 28.87 20.11 28.58
C ARG A 20 28.77 19.78 27.09
N VAL A 21 27.76 20.31 26.47
CA VAL A 21 27.65 20.38 25.01
C VAL A 21 28.27 21.69 24.56
N ARG A 22 29.34 21.60 23.78
CA ARG A 22 30.11 22.78 23.33
C ARG A 22 29.37 23.55 22.26
N SER A 23 28.81 22.82 21.29
CA SER A 23 28.03 23.43 20.22
C SER A 23 26.96 22.48 19.70
N PHE A 24 25.91 23.08 19.17
CA PHE A 24 24.83 22.42 18.44
C PHE A 24 24.70 23.09 17.09
N GLY A 25 24.55 22.33 16.01
CA GLY A 25 24.43 22.96 14.70
C GLY A 25 23.84 22.06 13.63
N LEU A 26 23.49 22.74 12.53
CA LEU A 26 23.09 22.09 11.29
C LEU A 26 24.22 22.27 10.26
N LEU A 27 24.53 21.22 9.54
CA LEU A 27 25.39 21.28 8.37
C LEU A 27 24.52 21.56 7.16
N ILE A 28 24.77 22.68 6.51
CA ILE A 28 23.99 23.12 5.34
C ILE A 28 24.93 23.17 4.14
N ALA A 29 24.58 22.47 3.08
CA ALA A 29 25.24 22.60 1.77
C ALA A 29 24.32 23.41 0.85
N SER A 30 24.74 24.65 0.56
CA SER A 30 23.88 25.62 -0.11
C SER A 30 22.59 25.88 0.68
N MET A 31 21.44 25.47 0.18
CA MET A 31 20.14 25.59 0.87
C MET A 31 19.63 24.27 1.46
N ILE A 32 20.38 23.19 1.33
CA ILE A 32 19.93 21.85 1.76
C ILE A 32 20.63 21.48 3.07
N PRO A 33 19.86 21.17 4.13
CA PRO A 33 20.42 20.63 5.37
C PRO A 33 20.88 19.18 5.13
N ILE A 34 22.21 18.98 5.17
CA ILE A 34 22.84 17.67 4.93
C ILE A 34 23.22 16.94 6.21
N GLY A 35 23.22 17.65 7.36
CA GLY A 35 23.60 17.06 8.63
C GLY A 35 23.16 17.89 9.83
N ALA A 36 23.30 17.29 11.00
CA ALA A 36 23.23 17.96 12.29
C ALA A 36 24.38 17.41 13.15
N PHE A 37 24.77 18.15 14.18
CA PHE A 37 25.78 17.71 15.13
C PHE A 37 25.54 18.27 16.52
N ALA A 38 25.95 17.47 17.52
CA ALA A 38 26.06 17.89 18.92
C ALA A 38 27.51 17.65 19.35
N GLU A 39 28.30 18.69 19.50
CA GLU A 39 29.72 18.60 19.85
C GLU A 39 29.90 18.49 21.37
N PRO A 40 30.39 17.34 21.90
CA PRO A 40 30.69 17.22 23.30
C PRO A 40 32.02 17.90 23.68
N GLU A 41 32.17 18.27 24.96
CA GLU A 41 33.49 18.58 25.50
C GLU A 41 34.30 17.28 25.66
N MET A 42 35.27 17.05 24.79
CA MET A 42 36.00 15.79 24.67
C MET A 42 36.68 15.32 25.96
N LYS A 43 37.15 16.28 26.79
CA LYS A 43 37.73 15.93 28.09
C LYS A 43 36.69 15.32 29.03
N GLU A 44 35.51 15.89 29.08
CA GLU A 44 34.44 15.45 29.98
C GLU A 44 33.94 14.07 29.57
N ILE A 45 33.72 13.84 28.27
CA ILE A 45 33.28 12.53 27.79
C ILE A 45 34.35 11.45 28.02
N SER A 46 35.64 11.76 27.82
CA SER A 46 36.70 10.78 27.99
C SER A 46 36.90 10.38 29.45
N GLN A 47 36.62 11.26 30.41
CA GLN A 47 36.72 11.05 31.83
C GLN A 47 35.45 10.51 32.47
N ALA A 48 34.32 10.57 31.79
CA ALA A 48 33.04 10.08 32.28
C ALA A 48 33.06 8.54 32.49
N PRO A 49 32.33 8.03 33.49
CA PRO A 49 32.15 6.61 33.71
C PRO A 49 31.63 5.92 32.43
N ILE A 50 32.10 4.68 32.23
CA ILE A 50 31.75 3.94 31.01
C ILE A 50 30.24 3.81 30.76
N ARG A 51 29.45 3.67 31.83
CA ARG A 51 27.99 3.58 31.75
C ARG A 51 27.35 4.86 31.18
N GLU A 52 27.84 6.04 31.58
CA GLU A 52 27.36 7.33 31.13
C GLU A 52 27.74 7.58 29.66
N ARG A 53 28.97 7.21 29.28
CA ARG A 53 29.41 7.27 27.88
C ARG A 53 28.53 6.39 26.99
N MET A 54 28.28 5.14 27.40
CA MET A 54 27.45 4.21 26.65
C MET A 54 26.00 4.71 26.50
N ARG A 55 25.44 5.28 27.55
CA ARG A 55 24.11 5.91 27.50
C ARG A 55 24.07 7.09 26.53
N THR A 56 25.09 7.91 26.57
CA THR A 56 25.24 9.06 25.64
C THR A 56 25.32 8.59 24.20
N TYR A 57 26.15 7.57 23.90
CA TYR A 57 26.27 7.04 22.54
C TYR A 57 25.00 6.32 22.06
N ALA A 58 24.26 5.67 22.95
CA ALA A 58 23.02 5.00 22.61
C ALA A 58 21.82 5.97 22.47
N ALA A 59 21.92 7.18 23.01
CA ALA A 59 20.79 8.11 23.10
C ALA A 59 20.25 8.54 21.75
N GLY A 60 21.11 8.85 20.78
CA GLY A 60 20.70 9.22 19.43
C GLY A 60 19.88 8.11 18.74
N PRO A 61 20.43 6.91 18.58
CA PRO A 61 19.68 5.79 18.04
C PRO A 61 18.40 5.45 18.82
N ALA A 62 18.44 5.49 20.16
CA ALA A 62 17.27 5.21 20.99
C ALA A 62 16.12 6.19 20.76
N VAL A 63 16.41 7.48 20.67
CA VAL A 63 15.40 8.51 20.39
C VAL A 63 14.81 8.33 18.98
N ASN A 64 15.63 7.97 18.01
CA ASN A 64 15.14 7.67 16.65
C ASN A 64 14.20 6.46 16.62
N ILE A 65 14.49 5.41 17.40
CA ILE A 65 13.59 4.24 17.52
C ILE A 65 12.25 4.66 18.12
N VAL A 66 12.28 5.43 19.22
CA VAL A 66 11.05 5.93 19.85
C VAL A 66 10.25 6.79 18.85
N PHE A 67 10.92 7.70 18.16
CA PHE A 67 10.27 8.57 17.18
C PHE A 67 9.69 7.77 16.01
N ALA A 68 10.42 6.80 15.48
CA ALA A 68 9.93 5.92 14.42
C ALA A 68 8.70 5.11 14.87
N THR A 69 8.73 4.59 16.09
CA THR A 69 7.58 3.86 16.67
C THR A 69 6.34 4.76 16.76
N LEU A 70 6.50 5.99 17.26
CA LEU A 70 5.39 6.94 17.35
C LEU A 70 4.81 7.28 15.96
N LEU A 71 5.68 7.50 14.97
CA LEU A 71 5.24 7.76 13.59
C LEU A 71 4.53 6.55 12.99
N THR A 72 5.01 5.35 13.25
CA THR A 72 4.38 4.11 12.77
C THR A 72 2.99 3.93 13.38
N VAL A 73 2.84 4.18 14.68
CA VAL A 73 1.53 4.13 15.33
C VAL A 73 0.58 5.19 14.77
N ALA A 74 1.06 6.42 14.57
CA ALA A 74 0.27 7.49 13.97
C ALA A 74 -0.17 7.14 12.54
N LEU A 75 0.75 6.61 11.73
CA LEU A 75 0.44 6.16 10.37
C LEU A 75 -0.58 5.02 10.38
N ALA A 76 -0.38 4.01 11.22
CA ALA A 76 -1.33 2.90 11.36
C ALA A 76 -2.72 3.39 11.76
N SER A 77 -2.80 4.31 12.72
CA SER A 77 -4.07 4.92 13.14
C SER A 77 -4.77 5.65 11.97
N THR A 78 -3.99 6.38 11.17
CA THR A 78 -4.53 7.07 9.99
C THR A 78 -5.02 6.08 8.94
N MET A 79 -4.24 5.01 8.67
CA MET A 79 -4.64 3.96 7.73
C MET A 79 -5.93 3.23 8.16
N MET A 80 -6.09 2.99 9.46
CA MET A 80 -7.31 2.37 10.00
C MET A 80 -8.55 3.28 9.93
N SER A 81 -8.35 4.59 9.75
CA SER A 81 -9.44 5.58 9.63
C SER A 81 -9.88 5.81 8.17
N ILE A 82 -9.17 5.19 7.21
CA ILE A 82 -9.53 5.31 5.80
C ILE A 82 -10.62 4.28 5.50
N GLU A 83 -11.82 4.77 5.26
CA GLU A 83 -12.93 3.95 4.78
C GLU A 83 -13.05 4.11 3.25
N PRO A 84 -13.34 3.03 2.51
CA PRO A 84 -13.61 3.14 1.09
C PRO A 84 -14.85 4.00 0.86
N GLN A 85 -14.80 4.90 -0.10
CA GLN A 85 -15.92 5.78 -0.45
C GLN A 85 -17.12 4.98 -0.99
N ASN A 86 -16.85 3.91 -1.70
CA ASN A 86 -17.84 2.95 -2.18
C ASN A 86 -17.36 1.54 -1.83
N GLN A 87 -18.29 0.70 -1.39
CA GLN A 87 -18.04 -0.73 -1.22
C GLN A 87 -18.21 -1.44 -2.56
N GLY A 88 -17.45 -2.50 -2.79
CA GLY A 88 -17.52 -3.28 -4.02
C GLY A 88 -16.17 -3.78 -4.49
N ALA A 89 -16.17 -4.46 -5.62
CA ALA A 89 -14.98 -4.94 -6.29
C ALA A 89 -14.70 -4.13 -7.55
N TYR A 90 -13.46 -3.73 -7.76
CA TYR A 90 -13.05 -3.03 -8.98
C TYR A 90 -11.75 -3.62 -9.54
N SER A 91 -11.50 -3.37 -10.82
CA SER A 91 -10.22 -3.67 -11.45
C SER A 91 -9.67 -2.42 -12.14
N PRO A 92 -8.39 -2.09 -11.97
CA PRO A 92 -7.74 -0.98 -12.67
C PRO A 92 -7.50 -1.30 -14.16
N ALA A 93 -7.64 -2.56 -14.56
CA ALA A 93 -7.45 -3.01 -15.93
C ALA A 93 -8.47 -4.09 -16.30
N ILE A 94 -8.97 -4.03 -17.52
CA ILE A 94 -9.88 -5.01 -18.11
C ILE A 94 -9.15 -5.69 -19.25
N VAL A 95 -9.36 -7.00 -19.41
CA VAL A 95 -8.77 -7.77 -20.52
C VAL A 95 -9.44 -7.36 -21.82
N VAL A 96 -8.62 -6.91 -22.78
CA VAL A 96 -9.09 -6.49 -24.12
C VAL A 96 -9.74 -7.69 -24.83
N GLU A 97 -10.87 -7.47 -25.48
CA GLU A 97 -11.69 -8.49 -26.12
C GLU A 97 -12.19 -9.58 -25.15
N GLY A 98 -12.08 -9.33 -23.84
CA GLY A 98 -12.59 -10.22 -22.80
C GLY A 98 -14.09 -10.06 -22.54
N PRO A 99 -14.70 -11.00 -21.78
CA PRO A 99 -16.12 -10.96 -21.44
C PRO A 99 -16.54 -9.68 -20.73
N ALA A 100 -15.69 -9.16 -19.85
CA ALA A 100 -15.96 -7.94 -19.09
C ALA A 100 -16.02 -6.72 -19.99
N GLU A 101 -15.07 -6.55 -20.91
CA GLU A 101 -15.07 -5.45 -21.88
C GLU A 101 -16.27 -5.55 -22.83
N THR A 102 -16.56 -6.77 -23.31
CA THR A 102 -17.69 -7.04 -24.21
C THR A 102 -19.04 -6.71 -23.55
N ALA A 103 -19.17 -6.96 -22.23
CA ALA A 103 -20.32 -6.59 -21.44
C ALA A 103 -20.40 -5.08 -21.13
N GLY A 104 -19.37 -4.30 -21.47
CA GLY A 104 -19.32 -2.86 -21.26
C GLY A 104 -18.69 -2.41 -19.95
N LEU A 105 -18.11 -3.32 -19.14
CA LEU A 105 -17.34 -2.99 -17.95
C LEU A 105 -16.07 -2.23 -18.33
N ARG A 106 -15.74 -1.18 -17.61
CA ARG A 106 -14.58 -0.33 -17.84
C ARG A 106 -13.61 -0.38 -16.66
N PRO A 107 -12.33 -0.02 -16.87
CA PRO A 107 -11.40 0.15 -15.76
C PRO A 107 -11.94 1.11 -14.70
N TYR A 108 -11.78 0.73 -13.41
CA TYR A 108 -12.25 1.46 -12.23
C TYR A 108 -13.76 1.45 -11.97
N ASP A 109 -14.58 0.84 -12.81
CA ASP A 109 -15.98 0.58 -12.48
C ASP A 109 -16.05 -0.31 -11.23
N ILE A 110 -16.99 -0.05 -10.32
CA ILE A 110 -17.15 -0.82 -9.08
C ILE A 110 -18.34 -1.75 -9.22
N ILE A 111 -18.10 -3.04 -9.09
CA ILE A 111 -19.14 -4.07 -9.02
C ILE A 111 -19.67 -4.12 -7.60
N VAL A 112 -20.93 -3.80 -7.40
CA VAL A 112 -21.58 -3.74 -6.07
C VAL A 112 -22.53 -4.90 -5.82
N ASN A 113 -23.03 -5.53 -6.89
CA ASN A 113 -23.94 -6.68 -6.79
C ASN A 113 -23.70 -7.63 -7.96
N VAL A 114 -23.87 -8.93 -7.70
CA VAL A 114 -23.86 -9.99 -8.71
C VAL A 114 -25.04 -10.89 -8.43
N GLU A 115 -25.98 -10.99 -9.37
CA GLU A 115 -27.26 -11.65 -9.17
C GLU A 115 -27.98 -11.07 -7.93
N ASN A 116 -28.12 -11.85 -6.90
CA ASN A 116 -28.74 -11.46 -5.62
C ASN A 116 -27.71 -11.34 -4.49
N THR A 117 -26.41 -11.33 -4.79
CA THR A 117 -25.33 -11.29 -3.82
C THR A 117 -24.66 -9.93 -3.80
N SER A 118 -24.66 -9.26 -2.66
CA SER A 118 -23.89 -8.01 -2.46
C SER A 118 -22.41 -8.30 -2.47
N ILE A 119 -21.67 -7.47 -3.20
CA ILE A 119 -20.22 -7.52 -3.30
C ILE A 119 -19.66 -6.31 -2.55
N GLU A 120 -19.06 -6.56 -1.40
CA GLU A 120 -18.46 -5.51 -0.56
C GLU A 120 -16.94 -5.39 -0.80
N SER A 121 -16.34 -6.47 -1.30
CA SER A 121 -14.89 -6.56 -1.53
C SER A 121 -14.54 -7.40 -2.75
N ALA A 122 -13.28 -7.29 -3.20
CA ALA A 122 -12.74 -8.17 -4.25
C ALA A 122 -12.77 -9.66 -3.85
N SER A 123 -12.69 -9.97 -2.56
CA SER A 123 -12.80 -11.35 -2.07
C SER A 123 -14.19 -11.94 -2.28
N ASP A 124 -15.23 -11.15 -2.13
CA ASP A 124 -16.61 -11.60 -2.33
C ASP A 124 -16.85 -11.93 -3.80
N LEU A 125 -16.39 -11.06 -4.70
CA LEU A 125 -16.45 -11.32 -6.14
C LEU A 125 -15.64 -12.58 -6.51
N GLN A 126 -14.46 -12.77 -5.94
CA GLN A 126 -13.65 -13.96 -6.19
C GLN A 126 -14.33 -15.23 -5.68
N ASN A 127 -14.98 -15.19 -4.52
CA ASN A 127 -15.75 -16.30 -3.99
C ASN A 127 -16.93 -16.62 -4.90
N ALA A 128 -17.68 -15.62 -5.34
CA ALA A 128 -18.79 -15.83 -6.29
C ALA A 128 -18.29 -16.47 -7.59
N LEU A 129 -17.21 -15.93 -8.17
CA LEU A 129 -16.59 -16.46 -9.39
C LEU A 129 -16.08 -17.90 -9.24
N SER A 130 -15.64 -18.29 -8.04
CA SER A 130 -15.17 -19.67 -7.78
C SER A 130 -16.28 -20.73 -7.87
N LEU A 131 -17.52 -20.32 -7.70
CA LEU A 131 -18.71 -21.17 -7.77
C LEU A 131 -19.39 -21.14 -9.14
N ALA A 132 -18.98 -20.24 -10.02
CA ALA A 132 -19.54 -20.03 -11.33
C ALA A 132 -18.98 -20.99 -12.37
N ASN A 133 -19.75 -21.26 -13.41
CA ASN A 133 -19.30 -22.04 -14.55
C ASN A 133 -19.08 -21.16 -15.78
N ALA A 134 -18.26 -21.65 -16.70
CA ALA A 134 -18.14 -21.01 -18.00
C ALA A 134 -19.48 -21.05 -18.75
N ASN A 135 -19.82 -19.96 -19.42
CA ASN A 135 -21.09 -19.66 -20.09
C ASN A 135 -22.28 -19.36 -19.16
N ASP A 136 -22.09 -19.27 -17.86
CA ASP A 136 -23.11 -18.70 -16.99
C ASP A 136 -23.34 -17.23 -17.38
N VAL A 137 -24.59 -16.82 -17.39
CA VAL A 137 -24.98 -15.43 -17.65
C VAL A 137 -25.28 -14.78 -16.32
N TRP A 138 -24.51 -13.73 -16.00
CA TRP A 138 -24.67 -13.00 -14.74
C TRP A 138 -25.18 -11.58 -14.97
N LEU A 139 -26.12 -11.18 -14.14
CA LEU A 139 -26.54 -9.81 -14.01
C LEU A 139 -25.73 -9.14 -12.92
N MET A 140 -24.97 -8.09 -13.29
CA MET A 140 -24.16 -7.33 -12.36
C MET A 140 -24.67 -5.91 -12.23
N THR A 141 -24.67 -5.38 -10.99
CA THR A 141 -24.89 -3.96 -10.75
C THR A 141 -23.55 -3.29 -10.58
N VAL A 142 -23.29 -2.26 -11.33
CA VAL A 142 -22.00 -1.60 -11.43
C VAL A 142 -22.14 -0.10 -11.26
N LEU A 143 -21.23 0.53 -10.52
CA LEU A 143 -21.06 1.98 -10.47
C LEU A 143 -20.03 2.39 -11.53
N PRO A 144 -20.44 3.04 -12.64
CA PRO A 144 -19.51 3.42 -13.68
C PRO A 144 -18.61 4.56 -13.22
N TYR A 145 -17.31 4.45 -13.53
CA TYR A 145 -16.32 5.49 -13.20
C TYR A 145 -16.23 6.54 -14.30
N ASP A 146 -16.38 7.79 -13.91
CA ASP A 146 -16.16 8.93 -14.80
C ASP A 146 -14.74 9.49 -14.63
N ASN A 147 -13.96 9.41 -15.69
CA ASN A 147 -12.58 9.88 -15.73
C ASN A 147 -12.44 11.41 -15.65
N GLU A 148 -13.45 12.17 -16.05
CA GLU A 148 -13.40 13.63 -16.02
C GLU A 148 -13.68 14.18 -14.63
N SER A 149 -14.76 13.73 -14.01
CA SER A 149 -15.16 14.15 -12.66
C SER A 149 -14.42 13.43 -11.55
N LYS A 150 -13.75 12.30 -11.85
CA LYS A 150 -13.10 11.41 -10.87
C LYS A 150 -14.07 10.85 -9.81
N THR A 151 -15.31 10.63 -10.22
CA THR A 151 -16.37 10.11 -9.34
C THR A 151 -17.07 8.92 -9.99
N TRP A 152 -17.85 8.21 -9.19
CA TRP A 152 -18.70 7.13 -9.68
C TRP A 152 -20.11 7.64 -9.86
N GLY A 153 -20.74 7.21 -10.98
CA GLY A 153 -22.10 7.54 -11.33
C GLY A 153 -23.16 6.69 -10.62
N GLU A 154 -24.40 6.85 -11.06
CA GLU A 154 -25.51 6.03 -10.57
C GLU A 154 -25.32 4.56 -10.99
N PRO A 155 -25.81 3.60 -10.17
CA PRO A 155 -25.68 2.18 -10.46
C PRO A 155 -26.42 1.82 -11.76
N ILE A 156 -25.74 1.05 -12.61
CA ILE A 156 -26.30 0.48 -13.84
C ILE A 156 -26.22 -1.05 -13.78
N GLU A 157 -27.14 -1.71 -14.46
CA GLU A 157 -27.13 -3.16 -14.61
C GLU A 157 -26.47 -3.53 -15.94
N ILE A 158 -25.56 -4.48 -15.90
CA ILE A 158 -24.90 -5.07 -17.06
C ILE A 158 -25.05 -6.60 -17.02
N GLU A 159 -25.22 -7.18 -18.19
CA GLU A 159 -25.25 -8.63 -18.36
C GLU A 159 -23.90 -9.11 -18.89
N ILE A 160 -23.29 -10.08 -18.22
CA ILE A 160 -22.00 -10.65 -18.61
C ILE A 160 -22.11 -12.16 -18.79
N ILE A 161 -21.54 -12.66 -19.87
CA ILE A 161 -21.38 -14.10 -20.10
C ILE A 161 -19.99 -14.49 -19.61
N LEU A 162 -19.92 -15.34 -18.61
CA LEU A 162 -18.65 -15.76 -18.02
C LEU A 162 -17.88 -16.68 -18.98
N ALA A 163 -16.60 -16.42 -19.14
CA ALA A 163 -15.71 -17.28 -19.91
C ALA A 163 -14.80 -18.11 -19.00
N ASP A 164 -14.33 -19.23 -19.51
CA ASP A 164 -13.29 -20.00 -18.84
C ASP A 164 -12.01 -19.15 -18.75
N LYS A 165 -11.52 -18.97 -17.53
CA LYS A 165 -10.31 -18.19 -17.23
C LYS A 165 -9.11 -18.60 -18.07
N TYR A 166 -8.96 -19.89 -18.35
CA TYR A 166 -7.80 -20.42 -19.08
C TYR A 166 -8.04 -20.46 -20.59
N ALA A 167 -9.26 -20.73 -21.05
CA ALA A 167 -9.59 -20.81 -22.46
C ALA A 167 -9.32 -19.48 -23.19
N HIS A 168 -9.64 -18.36 -22.58
CA HIS A 168 -9.40 -17.03 -23.15
C HIS A 168 -7.90 -16.75 -23.32
N TYR A 169 -7.08 -17.00 -22.29
CA TYR A 169 -5.61 -16.82 -22.38
C TYR A 169 -4.96 -17.78 -23.37
N LEU A 170 -5.48 -18.98 -23.47
CA LEU A 170 -5.00 -19.97 -24.41
C LEU A 170 -5.35 -19.61 -25.85
N ALA A 171 -6.54 -19.08 -26.10
CA ALA A 171 -6.94 -18.62 -27.44
C ALA A 171 -6.07 -17.45 -27.93
N MET A 172 -5.65 -16.55 -27.06
CA MET A 172 -4.76 -15.43 -27.42
C MET A 172 -3.31 -15.81 -27.67
N ASN A 173 -2.81 -16.87 -27.01
CA ASN A 173 -1.38 -17.21 -27.00
C ASN A 173 -1.04 -18.59 -27.61
N SER A 174 -2.03 -19.35 -28.10
CA SER A 174 -1.82 -20.76 -28.47
C SER A 174 -1.78 -20.96 -29.96
N THR A 175 -0.83 -21.82 -30.38
CA THR A 175 -0.87 -22.48 -31.69
C THR A 175 -2.09 -23.42 -31.73
N PRO A 176 -2.67 -23.65 -32.92
CA PRO A 176 -3.81 -24.58 -33.08
C PRO A 176 -3.60 -25.95 -32.45
N GLU A 177 -2.36 -26.46 -32.43
CA GLU A 177 -1.97 -27.73 -31.82
C GLU A 177 -2.15 -27.80 -30.30
N LEU A 178 -1.95 -26.68 -29.60
CA LEU A 178 -2.11 -26.61 -28.14
C LEU A 178 -3.58 -26.54 -27.72
N LEU A 179 -4.43 -25.91 -28.52
CA LEU A 179 -5.88 -25.87 -28.33
C LEU A 179 -6.51 -27.25 -28.51
N GLU A 180 -6.01 -28.02 -29.50
CA GLU A 180 -6.46 -29.37 -29.75
C GLU A 180 -6.06 -30.33 -28.61
N ALA A 181 -4.81 -30.24 -28.11
CA ALA A 181 -4.33 -31.05 -26.99
C ALA A 181 -5.09 -30.83 -25.70
N LEU A 182 -5.55 -29.57 -25.42
CA LEU A 182 -6.33 -29.23 -24.24
C LEU A 182 -7.81 -29.66 -24.34
N SER A 183 -8.35 -29.81 -25.54
CA SER A 183 -9.69 -30.33 -25.76
C SER A 183 -9.81 -31.82 -25.41
N TYR A 184 -8.72 -32.57 -25.52
CA TYR A 184 -8.66 -34.01 -25.17
C TYR A 184 -8.50 -34.28 -23.65
N GLY A 185 -8.15 -33.31 -22.83
CA GLY A 185 -7.99 -33.47 -21.38
C GLY A 185 -9.26 -33.28 -20.56
N LYS A 186 -10.42 -33.11 -21.17
CA LYS A 186 -11.74 -32.95 -20.53
C LYS A 186 -12.63 -34.19 -20.75
N THR A 187 -12.12 -35.38 -20.41
CA THR A 187 -12.97 -36.58 -20.22
C THR A 187 -12.88 -37.08 -18.80
#